data_82c3f725429f1718e5795ab4b11da097
#
_entry.id   82c3f725429f1718e5795ab4b11da097
#
_cell.length_a   1.000
_cell.length_b   1.000
_cell.length_c   1.000
_cell.angle_alpha   90.00
_cell.angle_beta   90.00
_cell.angle_gamma   90.00
#
_symmetry.space_group_name_H-M   'P 1'
#
loop_
_entity.id
_entity.type
_entity.pdbx_description
1 polymer ?
#
loop_
_entity_poly.entity_id
_entity_poly.type
_entity_poly.pdbx_seq_one_letter_code
_entity_poly.pdbx_strand_id
1 'polypeptide(L)'
;MTSEALARAESLIATIPDFPSPGVLFRDISPLLADAAALRTVVDAVIAPFAGEFDVVAGVEARGFMLAGAVAIAAGVGMAPIRKAGKLPRPAASVSYALEYGTAQIEMSDDLPRGTRVLLVDDILATGGTLRAGQQLLAELGLELAGTAVLMELASLGGQEVAGPVHAVFRV
;
A
#
# COMPACT_ATOMS: atom_id res chain seq x y z
N MET A 1 17.62 10.33 -6.43
CA MET A 1 16.39 10.32 -7.26
C MET A 1 16.13 11.75 -7.71
N THR A 2 15.89 11.98 -9.00
CA THR A 2 15.65 13.34 -9.53
C THR A 2 14.17 13.64 -9.59
N SER A 3 13.78 14.91 -9.40
CA SER A 3 12.40 15.40 -9.57
C SER A 3 11.83 15.06 -10.96
N GLU A 4 12.67 15.09 -11.99
CA GLU A 4 12.30 14.74 -13.36
C GLU A 4 11.89 13.27 -13.53
N ALA A 5 12.61 12.33 -12.89
CA ALA A 5 12.27 10.92 -12.95
C ALA A 5 10.92 10.63 -12.27
N LEU A 6 10.63 11.31 -11.15
CA LEU A 6 9.32 11.21 -10.49
C LEU A 6 8.20 11.80 -11.35
N ALA A 7 8.40 12.98 -11.92
CA ALA A 7 7.41 13.62 -12.79
C ALA A 7 7.09 12.75 -14.02
N ARG A 8 8.13 12.12 -14.62
CA ARG A 8 7.93 11.14 -15.69
C ARG A 8 7.12 9.94 -15.22
N ALA A 9 7.43 9.37 -14.05
CA ALA A 9 6.67 8.23 -13.51
C ALA A 9 5.21 8.62 -13.25
N GLU A 10 4.94 9.79 -12.68
CA GLU A 10 3.59 10.30 -12.44
C GLU A 10 2.80 10.46 -13.75
N SER A 11 3.44 10.94 -14.82
CA SER A 11 2.79 11.12 -16.13
C SER A 11 2.30 9.82 -16.79
N LEU A 12 2.77 8.66 -16.31
CA LEU A 12 2.32 7.34 -16.76
C LEU A 12 1.06 6.85 -16.02
N ILE A 13 0.59 7.56 -14.99
CA ILE A 13 -0.65 7.21 -14.32
C ILE A 13 -1.82 7.72 -15.16
N ALA A 14 -2.59 6.79 -15.73
CA ALA A 14 -3.73 7.15 -16.55
C ALA A 14 -4.94 7.55 -15.69
N THR A 15 -5.66 8.59 -16.11
CA THR A 15 -6.92 8.99 -15.48
C THR A 15 -8.07 8.54 -16.35
N ILE A 16 -8.92 7.65 -15.84
CA ILE A 16 -10.06 7.09 -16.55
C ILE A 16 -11.33 7.63 -15.87
N PRO A 17 -12.10 8.49 -16.59
CA PRO A 17 -13.35 9.00 -16.04
C PRO A 17 -14.42 7.91 -16.00
N ASP A 18 -15.38 8.07 -15.08
CA ASP A 18 -16.59 7.25 -14.97
C ASP A 18 -16.33 5.73 -14.80
N PHE A 19 -15.27 5.36 -14.09
CA PHE A 19 -14.95 3.96 -13.77
C PHE A 19 -14.74 3.78 -12.24
N PRO A 20 -15.34 2.75 -11.58
CA PRO A 20 -16.28 1.74 -12.12
C PRO A 20 -17.71 2.27 -12.28
N SER A 21 -17.99 3.50 -11.89
CA SER A 21 -19.31 4.14 -11.97
C SER A 21 -19.20 5.61 -12.35
N PRO A 22 -20.27 6.21 -12.89
CA PRO A 22 -20.31 7.63 -13.25
C PRO A 22 -19.86 8.54 -12.10
N GLY A 23 -19.03 9.55 -12.42
CA GLY A 23 -18.46 10.51 -11.48
C GLY A 23 -17.17 10.08 -10.78
N VAL A 24 -16.76 8.81 -10.88
CA VAL A 24 -15.49 8.32 -10.31
C VAL A 24 -14.34 8.52 -11.31
N LEU A 25 -13.28 9.16 -10.84
CA LEU A 25 -12.01 9.26 -11.57
C LEU A 25 -11.07 8.14 -11.12
N PHE A 26 -10.97 7.09 -11.91
CA PHE A 26 -10.06 5.99 -11.62
C PHE A 26 -8.62 6.31 -12.02
N ARG A 27 -7.69 6.05 -11.12
CA ARG A 27 -6.24 6.21 -11.36
C ARG A 27 -5.66 4.86 -11.69
N ASP A 28 -5.38 4.63 -12.98
CA ASP A 28 -4.77 3.39 -13.45
C ASP A 28 -3.25 3.51 -13.42
N ILE A 29 -2.63 2.71 -12.58
CA ILE A 29 -1.18 2.62 -12.42
C ILE A 29 -0.53 1.59 -13.34
N SER A 30 -1.32 0.86 -14.13
CA SER A 30 -0.80 -0.23 -14.98
C SER A 30 0.27 0.24 -15.95
N PRO A 31 0.15 1.41 -16.63
CA PRO A 31 1.22 1.88 -17.50
C PRO A 31 2.53 2.21 -16.75
N LEU A 32 2.43 2.70 -15.52
CA LEU A 32 3.59 2.95 -14.66
C LEU A 32 4.28 1.63 -14.29
N LEU A 33 3.51 0.62 -13.88
CA LEU A 33 4.03 -0.69 -13.51
C LEU A 33 4.69 -1.41 -14.69
N ALA A 34 4.23 -1.16 -15.92
CA ALA A 34 4.79 -1.73 -17.14
C ALA A 34 6.10 -1.07 -17.59
N ASP A 35 6.42 0.13 -17.10
CA ASP A 35 7.68 0.84 -17.41
C ASP A 35 8.72 0.55 -16.32
N ALA A 36 9.78 -0.17 -16.68
CA ALA A 36 10.79 -0.61 -15.71
C ALA A 36 11.51 0.56 -14.99
N ALA A 37 11.73 1.67 -15.69
CA ALA A 37 12.41 2.84 -15.09
C ALA A 37 11.47 3.60 -14.14
N ALA A 38 10.19 3.74 -14.50
CA ALA A 38 9.19 4.36 -13.64
C ALA A 38 8.93 3.52 -12.39
N LEU A 39 8.73 2.21 -12.55
CA LEU A 39 8.57 1.27 -11.43
C LEU A 39 9.77 1.35 -10.46
N ARG A 40 10.99 1.32 -10.98
CA ARG A 40 12.19 1.46 -10.15
C ARG A 40 12.21 2.79 -9.40
N THR A 41 11.89 3.89 -10.08
CA THR A 41 11.85 5.23 -9.47
C THR A 41 10.88 5.31 -8.31
N VAL A 42 9.65 4.79 -8.47
CA VAL A 42 8.66 4.83 -7.40
C VAL A 42 8.98 3.87 -6.25
N VAL A 43 9.55 2.71 -6.53
CA VAL A 43 10.02 1.76 -5.51
C VAL A 43 11.09 2.41 -4.63
N ASP A 44 12.10 3.05 -5.24
CA ASP A 44 13.14 3.76 -4.50
C ASP A 44 12.56 4.92 -3.68
N ALA A 45 11.50 5.61 -4.19
CA ALA A 45 10.80 6.66 -3.46
C ALA A 45 10.01 6.15 -2.26
N VAL A 46 9.39 4.98 -2.37
CA VAL A 46 8.69 4.31 -1.25
C VAL A 46 9.67 3.91 -0.15
N ILE A 47 10.85 3.39 -0.52
CA ILE A 47 11.85 2.91 0.45
C ILE A 47 12.55 4.06 1.17
N ALA A 48 12.84 5.16 0.48
CA ALA A 48 13.76 6.20 0.94
C ALA A 48 13.50 6.72 2.37
N PRO A 49 12.25 7.00 2.81
CA PRO A 49 12.00 7.46 4.18
C PRO A 49 12.20 6.39 5.26
N PHE A 50 12.23 5.11 4.89
CA PHE A 50 12.22 3.96 5.80
C PHE A 50 13.46 3.07 5.67
N ALA A 51 14.48 3.53 4.96
CA ALA A 51 15.65 2.72 4.65
C ALA A 51 16.36 2.22 5.93
N GLY A 52 16.45 0.88 6.10
CA GLY A 52 17.00 0.23 7.28
C GLY A 52 16.06 0.14 8.50
N GLU A 53 14.84 0.66 8.41
CA GLU A 53 13.90 0.70 9.52
C GLU A 53 12.90 -0.46 9.52
N PHE A 54 12.87 -1.31 8.49
CA PHE A 54 11.95 -2.44 8.38
C PHE A 54 12.64 -3.74 7.98
N ASP A 55 12.05 -4.86 8.38
CA ASP A 55 12.55 -6.22 8.16
C ASP A 55 11.71 -6.97 7.11
N VAL A 56 10.46 -6.55 6.90
CA VAL A 56 9.48 -7.16 5.99
C VAL A 56 8.57 -6.07 5.42
N VAL A 57 8.07 -6.29 4.20
CA VAL A 57 7.05 -5.43 3.59
C VAL A 57 5.71 -6.17 3.62
N ALA A 58 4.66 -5.56 4.17
CA ALA A 58 3.30 -6.07 4.05
C ALA A 58 2.56 -5.35 2.92
N GLY A 59 2.01 -6.12 1.98
CA GLY A 59 1.24 -5.58 0.85
C GLY A 59 -0.25 -5.87 0.96
N VAL A 60 -1.10 -4.88 0.64
CA VAL A 60 -2.56 -5.05 0.65
C VAL A 60 -3.08 -5.51 -0.71
N GLU A 61 -3.99 -6.48 -0.71
CA GLU A 61 -4.62 -7.02 -1.92
C GLU A 61 -5.47 -5.96 -2.63
N ALA A 62 -5.34 -5.80 -3.94
CA ALA A 62 -4.55 -6.59 -4.87
C ALA A 62 -3.34 -5.81 -5.41
N ARG A 63 -3.46 -4.50 -5.70
CA ARG A 63 -2.40 -3.71 -6.34
C ARG A 63 -1.22 -3.43 -5.43
N GLY A 64 -1.47 -3.34 -4.11
CA GLY A 64 -0.42 -3.26 -3.11
C GLY A 64 0.56 -4.42 -3.14
N PHE A 65 0.15 -5.63 -3.57
CA PHE A 65 1.05 -6.79 -3.71
C PHE A 65 2.16 -6.55 -4.72
N MET A 66 1.86 -5.93 -5.85
CA MET A 66 2.85 -5.67 -6.90
C MET A 66 3.91 -4.69 -6.42
N LEU A 67 3.49 -3.63 -5.75
CA LEU A 67 4.40 -2.65 -5.17
C LEU A 67 5.20 -3.24 -4.01
N ALA A 68 4.54 -3.93 -3.07
CA ALA A 68 5.19 -4.55 -1.92
C ALA A 68 6.23 -5.59 -2.34
N GLY A 69 5.95 -6.42 -3.35
CA GLY A 69 6.91 -7.36 -3.90
C GLY A 69 8.13 -6.67 -4.51
N ALA A 70 7.91 -5.60 -5.28
CA ALA A 70 9.01 -4.83 -5.87
C ALA A 70 9.85 -4.12 -4.79
N VAL A 71 9.21 -3.53 -3.77
CA VAL A 71 9.87 -2.89 -2.62
C VAL A 71 10.68 -3.92 -1.83
N ALA A 72 10.11 -5.09 -1.53
CA ALA A 72 10.80 -6.15 -0.79
C ALA A 72 12.08 -6.62 -1.50
N ILE A 73 11.99 -6.90 -2.81
CA ILE A 73 13.15 -7.29 -3.62
C ILE A 73 14.20 -6.17 -3.65
N ALA A 74 13.79 -4.92 -3.84
CA ALA A 74 14.72 -3.79 -3.91
C ALA A 74 15.40 -3.51 -2.56
N ALA A 75 14.69 -3.72 -1.44
CA ALA A 75 15.23 -3.57 -0.09
C ALA A 75 15.98 -4.82 0.43
N GLY A 76 15.91 -5.97 -0.27
CA GLY A 76 16.53 -7.23 0.16
C GLY A 76 15.85 -7.89 1.35
N VAL A 77 14.52 -7.72 1.51
CA VAL A 77 13.71 -8.25 2.61
C VAL A 77 12.57 -9.15 2.10
N GLY A 78 11.84 -9.80 3.03
CA GLY A 78 10.67 -10.60 2.70
C GLY A 78 9.41 -9.77 2.44
N MET A 79 8.35 -10.42 1.93
CA MET A 79 7.03 -9.83 1.71
C MET A 79 5.94 -10.70 2.36
N ALA A 80 4.99 -10.06 3.05
CA ALA A 80 3.82 -10.71 3.65
C ALA A 80 2.52 -10.17 3.03
N PRO A 81 1.60 -11.03 2.57
CA PRO A 81 0.35 -10.58 1.97
C PRO A 81 -0.72 -10.28 3.02
N ILE A 82 -1.38 -9.13 2.92
CA ILE A 82 -2.65 -8.84 3.60
C ILE A 82 -3.76 -9.05 2.58
N ARG A 83 -4.65 -10.02 2.83
CA ARG A 83 -5.66 -10.45 1.86
C ARG A 83 -7.08 -10.08 2.28
N LYS A 84 -7.95 -9.96 1.30
CA LYS A 84 -9.40 -9.91 1.55
C LYS A 84 -9.87 -11.22 2.17
N ALA A 85 -10.85 -11.14 3.07
CA ALA A 85 -11.37 -12.30 3.81
C ALA A 85 -11.75 -13.49 2.93
N GLY A 86 -11.43 -14.68 3.42
CA GLY A 86 -11.72 -15.95 2.75
C GLY A 86 -10.73 -16.32 1.64
N LYS A 87 -9.62 -15.58 1.49
CA LYS A 87 -8.60 -15.89 0.48
C LYS A 87 -7.31 -16.47 1.05
N LEU A 88 -7.15 -16.44 2.38
CA LEU A 88 -6.05 -17.10 3.06
C LEU A 88 -6.45 -18.49 3.52
N PRO A 89 -5.60 -19.51 3.33
CA PRO A 89 -5.89 -20.87 3.83
C PRO A 89 -5.73 -20.98 5.36
N ARG A 90 -4.92 -20.09 5.98
CA ARG A 90 -4.62 -20.09 7.42
C ARG A 90 -4.60 -18.66 7.95
N PRO A 91 -5.77 -17.96 8.04
CA PRO A 91 -5.80 -16.64 8.66
C PRO A 91 -5.57 -16.77 10.17
N ALA A 92 -4.66 -15.97 10.71
CA ALA A 92 -4.39 -15.89 12.15
C ALA A 92 -5.04 -14.67 12.80
N ALA A 93 -5.20 -13.59 12.04
CA ALA A 93 -5.92 -12.40 12.46
C ALA A 93 -6.76 -11.84 11.30
N SER A 94 -7.80 -11.08 11.66
CA SER A 94 -8.78 -10.57 10.71
C SER A 94 -9.42 -9.30 11.24
N VAL A 95 -9.41 -8.23 10.44
CA VAL A 95 -9.94 -6.93 10.81
C VAL A 95 -11.00 -6.49 9.81
N SER A 96 -12.18 -6.12 10.33
CA SER A 96 -13.26 -5.53 9.53
C SER A 96 -13.21 -4.02 9.57
N TYR A 97 -13.50 -3.37 8.45
CA TYR A 97 -13.54 -1.91 8.34
C TYR A 97 -14.68 -1.44 7.43
N ALA A 98 -15.14 -0.22 7.67
CA ALA A 98 -16.21 0.39 6.88
C ALA A 98 -15.67 0.86 5.52
N LEU A 99 -16.47 0.66 4.48
CA LEU A 99 -16.35 1.29 3.16
C LEU A 99 -17.45 2.34 3.01
N GLU A 100 -17.38 3.16 1.95
CA GLU A 100 -18.51 4.05 1.61
C GLU A 100 -19.83 3.27 1.46
N TYR A 101 -19.75 2.05 0.93
CA TYR A 101 -20.88 1.15 0.76
C TYR A 101 -20.55 -0.23 1.35
N GLY A 102 -20.95 -0.47 2.62
CA GLY A 102 -20.79 -1.76 3.28
C GLY A 102 -19.56 -1.87 4.17
N THR A 103 -19.14 -3.11 4.44
CA THR A 103 -17.96 -3.46 5.23
C THR A 103 -17.05 -4.35 4.42
N ALA A 104 -15.75 -4.19 4.60
CA ALA A 104 -14.74 -5.11 4.09
C ALA A 104 -13.97 -5.73 5.26
N GLN A 105 -13.32 -6.85 5.01
CA GLN A 105 -12.50 -7.53 5.98
C GLN A 105 -11.19 -7.96 5.32
N ILE A 106 -10.09 -7.78 6.04
CA ILE A 106 -8.76 -8.22 5.62
C ILE A 106 -8.17 -9.18 6.64
N GLU A 107 -7.30 -10.05 6.16
CA GLU A 107 -6.71 -11.16 6.90
C GLU A 107 -5.22 -11.24 6.67
N MET A 108 -4.49 -11.74 7.66
CA MET A 108 -3.07 -12.05 7.57
C MET A 108 -2.76 -13.34 8.35
N SER A 109 -1.75 -14.10 7.92
CA SER A 109 -1.21 -15.24 8.65
C SER A 109 -0.17 -14.80 9.69
N ASP A 110 0.18 -15.68 10.63
CA ASP A 110 1.19 -15.47 11.68
C ASP A 110 2.57 -16.06 11.31
N ASP A 111 2.92 -15.99 10.03
CA ASP A 111 4.19 -16.55 9.54
C ASP A 111 5.42 -15.70 9.93
N LEU A 112 5.23 -14.53 10.56
CA LEU A 112 6.28 -13.62 10.99
C LEU A 112 6.49 -13.69 12.52
N PRO A 113 7.74 -13.65 13.01
CA PRO A 113 8.01 -13.52 14.45
C PRO A 113 7.42 -12.23 15.02
N ARG A 114 6.92 -12.28 16.27
CA ARG A 114 6.48 -11.07 16.98
C ARG A 114 7.64 -10.07 17.12
N GLY A 115 7.32 -8.79 17.01
CA GLY A 115 8.32 -7.71 17.02
C GLY A 115 9.02 -7.49 15.68
N THR A 116 8.67 -8.25 14.61
CA THR A 116 9.15 -7.94 13.26
C THR A 116 8.68 -6.55 12.84
N ARG A 117 9.61 -5.71 12.37
CA ARG A 117 9.31 -4.36 11.88
C ARG A 117 8.77 -4.44 10.45
N VAL A 118 7.57 -3.94 10.23
CA VAL A 118 6.85 -4.09 8.97
C VAL A 118 6.59 -2.73 8.32
N LEU A 119 6.98 -2.58 7.05
CA LEU A 119 6.53 -1.49 6.19
C LEU A 119 5.23 -1.90 5.51
N LEU A 120 4.12 -1.21 5.83
CA LEU A 120 2.82 -1.43 5.20
C LEU A 120 2.73 -0.66 3.89
N VAL A 121 2.43 -1.37 2.79
CA VAL A 121 2.41 -0.78 1.44
C VAL A 121 1.08 -1.06 0.75
N ASP A 122 0.50 -0.02 0.16
CA ASP A 122 -0.62 -0.13 -0.79
C ASP A 122 -0.38 0.80 -1.99
N ASP A 123 -1.24 0.72 -2.99
CA ASP A 123 -1.13 1.59 -4.16
C ASP A 123 -1.74 2.98 -3.93
N ILE A 124 -2.85 3.06 -3.20
CA ILE A 124 -3.59 4.32 -3.06
C ILE A 124 -4.09 4.55 -1.62
N LEU A 125 -3.93 5.77 -1.14
CA LEU A 125 -4.61 6.27 0.05
C LEU A 125 -5.81 7.10 -0.40
N ALA A 126 -7.01 6.54 -0.22
CA ALA A 126 -8.28 7.23 -0.43
C ALA A 126 -8.84 7.71 0.93
N THR A 127 -9.78 7.00 1.51
CA THR A 127 -10.38 7.34 2.82
C THR A 127 -9.59 6.84 4.03
N GLY A 128 -8.53 6.05 3.83
CA GLY A 128 -7.65 5.55 4.88
C GLY A 128 -8.11 4.29 5.61
N GLY A 129 -9.36 3.85 5.43
CA GLY A 129 -9.92 2.70 6.16
C GLY A 129 -9.14 1.41 6.00
N THR A 130 -8.71 1.09 4.77
CA THR A 130 -7.93 -0.13 4.47
C THR A 130 -6.56 -0.11 5.16
N LEU A 131 -5.84 1.01 5.09
CA LEU A 131 -4.53 1.14 5.74
C LEU A 131 -4.65 1.09 7.25
N ARG A 132 -5.67 1.76 7.82
CA ARG A 132 -5.96 1.69 9.26
C ARG A 132 -6.23 0.26 9.72
N ALA A 133 -7.04 -0.49 8.96
CA ALA A 133 -7.29 -1.90 9.24
C ALA A 133 -6.01 -2.76 9.12
N GLY A 134 -5.15 -2.48 8.13
CA GLY A 134 -3.84 -3.13 7.99
C GLY A 134 -2.94 -2.87 9.19
N GLN A 135 -2.85 -1.64 9.66
CA GLN A 135 -2.08 -1.28 10.86
C GLN A 135 -2.59 -2.01 12.11
N GLN A 136 -3.92 -2.07 12.27
CA GLN A 136 -4.54 -2.80 13.37
C GLN A 136 -4.22 -4.30 13.28
N LEU A 137 -4.28 -4.88 12.10
CA LEU A 137 -3.98 -6.28 11.86
C LEU A 137 -2.53 -6.64 12.25
N LEU A 138 -1.55 -5.78 11.90
CA LEU A 138 -0.16 -5.94 12.33
C LEU A 138 -0.04 -5.90 13.85
N ALA A 139 -0.71 -4.96 14.50
CA ALA A 139 -0.69 -4.84 15.98
C ALA A 139 -1.30 -6.08 16.67
N GLU A 140 -2.41 -6.64 16.16
CA GLU A 140 -3.04 -7.87 16.69
C GLU A 140 -2.10 -9.07 16.60
N LEU A 141 -1.27 -9.14 15.55
CA LEU A 141 -0.24 -10.18 15.40
C LEU A 141 1.04 -9.90 16.21
N GLY A 142 1.12 -8.75 16.89
CA GLY A 142 2.29 -8.34 17.68
C GLY A 142 3.49 -7.95 16.81
N LEU A 143 3.23 -7.47 15.59
CA LEU A 143 4.23 -6.93 14.69
C LEU A 143 4.38 -5.42 14.94
N GLU A 144 5.54 -4.87 14.62
CA GLU A 144 5.84 -3.44 14.78
C GLU A 144 5.66 -2.72 13.45
N LEU A 145 4.83 -1.66 13.43
CA LEU A 145 4.67 -0.83 12.25
C LEU A 145 5.89 0.11 12.11
N ALA A 146 6.76 -0.17 11.14
CA ALA A 146 7.88 0.71 10.79
C ALA A 146 7.42 1.96 10.05
N GLY A 147 6.36 1.83 9.26
CA GLY A 147 5.74 2.93 8.55
C GLY A 147 4.67 2.46 7.58
N THR A 148 3.96 3.43 6.99
CA THR A 148 2.95 3.18 5.97
C THR A 148 3.29 3.99 4.74
N ALA A 149 3.29 3.37 3.57
CA ALA A 149 3.58 4.02 2.30
C ALA A 149 2.59 3.64 1.20
N VAL A 150 2.32 4.59 0.32
CA VAL A 150 1.49 4.38 -0.87
C VAL A 150 2.14 5.03 -2.09
N LEU A 151 1.78 4.54 -3.27
CA LEU A 151 2.16 5.21 -4.50
C LEU A 151 1.48 6.58 -4.61
N MET A 152 0.18 6.66 -4.26
CA MET A 152 -0.62 7.88 -4.45
C MET A 152 -1.57 8.15 -3.29
N GLU A 153 -1.70 9.41 -2.90
CA GLU A 153 -2.74 9.93 -2.01
C GLU A 153 -3.77 10.73 -2.81
N LEU A 154 -5.06 10.43 -2.61
CA LEU A 154 -6.17 11.29 -3.04
C LEU A 154 -6.46 12.30 -1.92
N ALA A 155 -5.78 13.44 -1.94
CA ALA A 155 -5.74 14.39 -0.83
C ALA A 155 -7.13 14.92 -0.44
N SER A 156 -8.03 15.05 -1.41
CA SER A 156 -9.41 15.52 -1.18
C SER A 156 -10.27 14.59 -0.32
N LEU A 157 -9.84 13.34 -0.10
CA LEU A 157 -10.58 12.34 0.68
C LEU A 157 -10.14 12.24 2.15
N GLY A 158 -9.14 13.00 2.58
CA GLY A 158 -8.72 13.10 3.98
C GLY A 158 -8.18 11.82 4.61
N GLY A 159 -7.65 10.89 3.80
CA GLY A 159 -7.28 9.54 4.26
C GLY A 159 -6.25 9.52 5.39
N GLN A 160 -5.37 10.52 5.50
CA GLN A 160 -4.40 10.62 6.60
C GLN A 160 -5.05 10.91 7.95
N GLU A 161 -6.24 11.52 7.99
CA GLU A 161 -6.99 11.72 9.24
C GLU A 161 -7.40 10.37 9.87
N VAL A 162 -7.61 9.35 9.03
CA VAL A 162 -8.01 8.00 9.45
C VAL A 162 -6.80 7.09 9.66
N ALA A 163 -5.89 7.05 8.70
CA ALA A 163 -4.73 6.14 8.70
C ALA A 163 -3.53 6.67 9.49
N GLY A 164 -3.54 7.94 9.92
CA GLY A 164 -2.37 8.60 10.47
C GLY A 164 -1.33 8.94 9.39
N PRO A 165 -0.07 9.20 9.78
CA PRO A 165 0.98 9.57 8.82
C PRO A 165 1.22 8.47 7.79
N VAL A 166 1.07 8.80 6.52
CA VAL A 166 1.34 7.93 5.38
C VAL A 166 2.29 8.64 4.42
N HIS A 167 3.37 7.99 4.05
CA HIS A 167 4.23 8.48 2.98
C HIS A 167 3.60 8.18 1.63
N ALA A 168 3.26 9.22 0.87
CA ALA A 168 2.76 9.10 -0.49
C ALA A 168 3.81 9.61 -1.47
N VAL A 169 4.11 8.82 -2.51
CA VAL A 169 5.05 9.24 -3.56
C VAL A 169 4.45 10.37 -4.39
N PHE A 170 3.16 10.27 -4.70
CA PHE A 170 2.39 11.30 -5.40
C PHE A 170 1.19 11.76 -4.57
N ARG A 171 0.79 13.01 -4.75
CA ARG A 171 -0.37 13.59 -4.07
C ARG A 171 -1.24 14.32 -5.09
N VAL A 172 -2.50 13.93 -5.23
CA VAL A 172 -3.45 14.47 -6.21
C VAL A 172 -4.78 14.88 -5.57
#